data_e4c07c181f39ecb84ec7496ae2d8b171
#
_entry.id   e4c07c181f39ecb84ec7496ae2d8b171
#
_cell.length_a   1.000
_cell.length_b   1.000
_cell.length_c   1.000
_cell.angle_alpha   90.00
_cell.angle_beta   90.00
_cell.angle_gamma   90.00
#
_symmetry.space_group_name_H-M   'P 1'
#
loop_
_entity.id
_entity.type
_entity.pdbx_description
1 polymer ?
#
loop_
_entity_poly.entity_id
_entity_poly.type
_entity_poly.pdbx_seq_one_letter_code
_entity_poly.pdbx_strand_id
1 'polypeptide(L)'
;MPRFTLLLGGLLALSSSLVNLLAPGPLAAADPPVVIQAPRSPPAWALLQRELLAAADDGCRQFYERYFDDRGYLLCVERWGGDDGPDDAIENCNDWPLLHALGGSPRTLELFQRAYEGHLRQYTLARTSQVPMARDGMYYREFPVAMDWLHNAEGLTAFNLLGLCTPHDPRFRQRVERFARFYTGDDPQAPNYDPQQRVIRSLFNGSRGPLLRPATPLDWAGDPIEIAGRFRPGHGERSYEEMLLHFRDYTDIVGDHPQNLLATSLAVNAWLLTGDDRYRQWVLDYVTAWSARARANGHILPSKVLPDGSVGPDWYGNVYGWGFTVFDPATQRPAHRNTVYLGVVGFLNATFLSGDSQYLDTWRRQIDAVNQQSRVVDGQPQYPRMCNADGWYDFRPTPADFGLLELACLAWRPSDLEPVASHEWLQFLAGRDPDWPERALRRDLEQVRQRVAGLVADPSTPDTRLSDDSLRFNPARIDSLVCQMLGGLPPGNRGQPLFCSLRYFDPATRRAGLPPGVAALVEHQTAHQLTVTLVNTLATQPRELLLQGGAYGEHRLTSVALDDNPARPLADPFLRVRLEPGCGATLKFQINRFDRPATLHAPWDRLD
;
A
#
# COMPACT_ATOMS: atom_id res chain seq x y z
N MET A 1 75.16 1.71 -29.05
CA MET A 1 75.50 1.96 -30.48
C MET A 1 74.49 1.25 -31.33
N PRO A 2 74.10 1.78 -32.47
CA PRO A 2 73.26 2.97 -32.66
C PRO A 2 71.98 2.68 -33.50
N ARG A 3 71.00 3.65 -33.41
CA ARG A 3 70.21 4.23 -34.52
C ARG A 3 69.42 3.31 -35.47
N PHE A 4 68.17 3.58 -35.64
CA PHE A 4 67.59 4.46 -36.68
C PHE A 4 66.08 4.71 -36.49
N THR A 5 65.74 5.97 -36.60
CA THR A 5 64.43 6.63 -36.69
C THR A 5 63.79 6.34 -38.01
N LEU A 6 62.46 6.19 -38.02
CA LEU A 6 61.64 6.57 -39.17
C LEU A 6 60.26 7.04 -38.72
N LEU A 7 59.98 8.31 -38.98
CA LEU A 7 58.66 8.97 -38.93
C LEU A 7 57.78 8.47 -40.06
N LEU A 8 56.52 8.24 -39.76
CA LEU A 8 55.44 8.39 -40.76
C LEU A 8 54.25 9.05 -40.09
N GLY A 9 53.90 10.23 -40.58
CA GLY A 9 52.79 11.00 -40.15
C GLY A 9 51.46 10.43 -40.68
N GLY A 10 50.49 10.33 -39.78
CA GLY A 10 49.12 10.05 -40.14
C GLY A 10 48.22 11.21 -39.70
N LEU A 11 47.61 11.88 -40.68
CA LEU A 11 46.61 12.92 -40.47
C LEU A 11 45.42 12.38 -39.63
N LEU A 12 45.22 12.96 -38.49
CA LEU A 12 43.97 12.85 -37.76
C LEU A 12 42.98 13.90 -38.31
N ALA A 13 41.98 13.44 -39.02
CA ALA A 13 40.80 14.25 -39.36
C ALA A 13 39.94 14.42 -38.12
N LEU A 14 39.92 15.63 -37.58
CA LEU A 14 38.96 16.05 -36.55
C LEU A 14 37.57 16.23 -37.22
N SER A 15 36.68 15.27 -37.02
CA SER A 15 35.25 15.47 -37.29
C SER A 15 34.65 16.24 -36.12
N SER A 16 34.43 17.54 -36.34
CA SER A 16 33.65 18.39 -35.44
C SER A 16 32.19 18.02 -35.55
N SER A 17 31.73 17.18 -34.62
CA SER A 17 30.26 17.00 -34.42
C SER A 17 29.73 18.28 -33.79
N LEU A 18 28.97 19.06 -34.59
CA LEU A 18 28.13 20.12 -34.06
C LEU A 18 27.03 19.47 -33.18
N VAL A 19 27.21 19.55 -31.86
CA VAL A 19 26.13 19.36 -30.93
C VAL A 19 25.20 20.59 -31.10
N ASN A 20 24.08 20.40 -31.75
CA ASN A 20 23.00 21.38 -31.75
C ASN A 20 22.50 21.47 -30.29
N LEU A 21 22.98 22.46 -29.57
CA LEU A 21 22.30 22.95 -28.37
C LEU A 21 20.97 23.53 -28.83
N LEU A 22 19.90 22.72 -28.75
CA LEU A 22 18.55 23.22 -28.79
C LEU A 22 18.45 24.22 -27.61
N ALA A 23 18.31 25.49 -27.95
CA ALA A 23 17.95 26.52 -26.99
C ALA A 23 16.68 26.07 -26.27
N PRO A 24 16.59 26.20 -24.93
CA PRO A 24 15.35 25.91 -24.23
C PRO A 24 14.26 26.78 -24.87
N GLY A 25 13.23 26.12 -25.39
CA GLY A 25 12.05 26.84 -25.90
C GLY A 25 11.48 27.72 -24.78
N PRO A 26 10.76 28.79 -25.09
CA PRO A 26 10.17 29.65 -24.09
C PRO A 26 9.38 28.77 -23.11
N LEU A 27 9.67 28.89 -21.80
CA LEU A 27 8.89 28.29 -20.75
C LEU A 27 7.43 28.60 -21.03
N ALA A 28 6.62 27.58 -21.31
CA ALA A 28 5.19 27.76 -21.51
C ALA A 28 4.66 28.48 -20.27
N ALA A 29 3.92 29.55 -20.47
CA ALA A 29 3.33 30.28 -19.35
C ALA A 29 2.45 29.32 -18.56
N ALA A 30 2.60 29.31 -17.24
CA ALA A 30 1.83 28.45 -16.35
C ALA A 30 0.32 28.61 -16.61
N ASP A 31 -0.43 27.52 -16.57
CA ASP A 31 -1.88 27.55 -16.75
C ASP A 31 -2.53 28.57 -15.77
N PRO A 32 -3.43 29.44 -16.25
CA PRO A 32 -4.08 30.38 -15.36
C PRO A 32 -4.91 29.62 -14.32
N PRO A 33 -4.95 30.11 -13.06
CA PRO A 33 -5.72 29.46 -12.00
C PRO A 33 -7.21 29.43 -12.35
N VAL A 34 -7.90 28.37 -11.93
CA VAL A 34 -9.36 28.34 -11.89
C VAL A 34 -9.82 29.11 -10.65
N VAL A 35 -10.57 30.20 -10.86
CA VAL A 35 -11.14 30.97 -9.76
C VAL A 35 -12.62 30.66 -9.61
N ILE A 36 -13.00 30.14 -8.44
CA ILE A 36 -14.38 29.76 -8.11
C ILE A 36 -14.98 30.87 -7.23
N GLN A 37 -15.98 31.57 -7.76
CA GLN A 37 -16.65 32.71 -7.13
C GLN A 37 -18.15 32.49 -6.95
N ALA A 38 -18.69 31.39 -7.46
CA ALA A 38 -20.11 31.07 -7.30
C ALA A 38 -20.42 30.72 -5.84
N PRO A 39 -21.28 31.47 -5.14
CA PRO A 39 -21.70 31.14 -3.80
C PRO A 39 -22.35 29.76 -3.75
N ARG A 40 -21.93 28.92 -2.82
CA ARG A 40 -22.50 27.59 -2.62
C ARG A 40 -22.58 27.27 -1.15
N SER A 41 -23.80 27.14 -0.62
CA SER A 41 -23.99 26.67 0.74
C SER A 41 -23.30 25.31 0.91
N PRO A 42 -22.46 25.11 1.94
CA PRO A 42 -21.80 23.84 2.15
C PRO A 42 -22.80 22.68 2.25
N PRO A 43 -22.74 21.67 1.37
CA PRO A 43 -23.58 20.48 1.50
C PRO A 43 -23.17 19.68 2.74
N ALA A 44 -24.07 18.82 3.24
CA ALA A 44 -23.84 18.08 4.47
C ALA A 44 -22.59 17.19 4.40
N TRP A 45 -22.31 16.57 3.26
CA TRP A 45 -21.08 15.79 3.08
C TRP A 45 -19.81 16.61 3.28
N ALA A 46 -19.80 17.89 2.84
CA ALA A 46 -18.61 18.73 2.98
C ALA A 46 -18.33 19.08 4.47
N LEU A 47 -19.38 19.34 5.24
CA LEU A 47 -19.26 19.56 6.68
C LEU A 47 -18.83 18.30 7.42
N LEU A 48 -19.41 17.15 7.06
CA LEU A 48 -19.07 15.86 7.64
C LEU A 48 -17.63 15.44 7.36
N GLN A 49 -17.09 15.71 6.14
CA GLN A 49 -15.67 15.48 5.85
C GLN A 49 -14.76 16.25 6.80
N ARG A 50 -15.08 17.53 7.01
CA ARG A 50 -14.27 18.38 7.92
C ARG A 50 -14.40 17.95 9.37
N GLU A 51 -15.60 17.54 9.80
CA GLU A 51 -15.84 17.00 11.14
C GLU A 51 -15.09 15.68 11.34
N LEU A 52 -15.13 14.78 10.37
CA LEU A 52 -14.44 13.48 10.46
C LEU A 52 -12.92 13.65 10.55
N LEU A 53 -12.33 14.51 9.71
CA LEU A 53 -10.89 14.82 9.78
C LEU A 53 -10.51 15.37 11.17
N ALA A 54 -11.29 16.30 11.70
CA ALA A 54 -11.02 16.89 13.01
C ALA A 54 -11.19 15.87 14.16
N ALA A 55 -12.24 15.06 14.10
CA ALA A 55 -12.49 14.02 15.11
C ALA A 55 -11.41 12.93 15.10
N ALA A 56 -10.96 12.51 13.91
CA ALA A 56 -9.88 11.53 13.77
C ALA A 56 -8.55 12.08 14.30
N ASP A 57 -8.21 13.34 13.98
CA ASP A 57 -7.01 14.00 14.49
C ASP A 57 -6.99 14.09 16.02
N ASP A 58 -8.10 14.53 16.63
CA ASP A 58 -8.22 14.60 18.09
C ASP A 58 -8.17 13.21 18.72
N GLY A 59 -8.82 12.23 18.09
CA GLY A 59 -8.75 10.83 18.50
C GLY A 59 -7.32 10.29 18.46
N CYS A 60 -6.55 10.55 17.39
CA CYS A 60 -5.14 10.14 17.29
C CYS A 60 -4.29 10.76 18.40
N ARG A 61 -4.54 12.02 18.76
CA ARG A 61 -3.86 12.66 19.90
C ARG A 61 -4.18 11.93 21.21
N GLN A 62 -5.46 11.64 21.49
CA GLN A 62 -5.88 10.92 22.70
C GLN A 62 -5.31 9.49 22.72
N PHE A 63 -5.28 8.82 21.56
CA PHE A 63 -4.69 7.49 21.42
C PHE A 63 -3.21 7.51 21.76
N TYR A 64 -2.45 8.47 21.23
CA TYR A 64 -1.03 8.62 21.54
C TYR A 64 -0.78 8.87 23.01
N GLU A 65 -1.52 9.81 23.62
CA GLU A 65 -1.42 10.14 25.04
C GLU A 65 -1.72 8.94 25.96
N ARG A 66 -2.55 8.00 25.51
CA ARG A 66 -2.93 6.81 26.27
C ARG A 66 -1.94 5.66 26.12
N TYR A 67 -1.42 5.45 24.92
CA TYR A 67 -0.71 4.22 24.58
C TYR A 67 0.78 4.41 24.28
N PHE A 68 1.29 5.62 24.20
CA PHE A 68 2.70 5.88 23.98
C PHE A 68 3.33 6.68 25.11
N ASP A 69 4.63 6.46 25.37
CA ASP A 69 5.41 7.28 26.27
C ASP A 69 6.08 8.47 25.55
N ASP A 70 6.83 9.29 26.32
CA ASP A 70 7.55 10.44 25.79
C ASP A 70 8.67 10.08 24.79
N ARG A 71 9.15 8.85 24.79
CA ARG A 71 10.12 8.32 23.84
C ARG A 71 9.47 7.88 22.53
N GLY A 72 8.15 7.79 22.48
CA GLY A 72 7.37 7.21 21.40
C GLY A 72 7.30 5.69 21.46
N TYR A 73 7.57 5.08 22.61
CA TYR A 73 7.46 3.64 22.79
C TYR A 73 5.99 3.29 23.06
N LEU A 74 5.51 2.25 22.40
CA LEU A 74 4.20 1.69 22.71
C LEU A 74 4.25 1.08 24.12
N LEU A 75 3.27 1.42 24.94
CA LEU A 75 3.13 0.92 26.31
C LEU A 75 2.45 -0.46 26.29
N CYS A 76 3.22 -1.47 25.93
CA CYS A 76 2.82 -2.87 25.84
C CYS A 76 3.94 -3.78 26.37
N VAL A 77 3.73 -5.07 26.34
CA VAL A 77 4.73 -6.08 26.67
C VAL A 77 5.85 -6.04 25.61
N GLU A 78 7.09 -5.79 26.04
CA GLU A 78 8.25 -5.58 25.14
C GLU A 78 8.94 -6.91 24.82
N ARG A 79 8.28 -7.84 24.16
CA ARG A 79 8.93 -9.08 23.73
C ARG A 79 8.19 -9.72 22.55
N TRP A 80 8.89 -10.59 21.86
CA TRP A 80 8.34 -11.40 20.79
C TRP A 80 7.30 -12.38 21.36
N GLY A 81 6.37 -12.69 20.53
CA GLY A 81 5.34 -13.67 20.87
C GLY A 81 4.18 -13.02 21.60
N GLY A 82 3.15 -13.75 21.59
CA GLY A 82 1.92 -13.29 22.08
C GLY A 82 1.01 -12.84 20.95
N ASP A 83 1.39 -11.98 20.13
CA ASP A 83 0.92 -11.66 18.79
C ASP A 83 1.95 -12.20 17.80
N ASP A 84 1.98 -11.80 16.57
CA ASP A 84 2.82 -12.48 15.59
C ASP A 84 4.09 -11.72 15.17
N GLY A 85 4.33 -10.54 15.74
CA GLY A 85 5.61 -9.86 15.53
C GLY A 85 5.69 -8.42 16.00
N PRO A 86 6.77 -7.72 15.65
CA PRO A 86 6.95 -6.31 16.00
C PRO A 86 6.11 -5.36 15.12
N ASP A 87 5.59 -5.81 14.01
CA ASP A 87 4.67 -5.11 13.12
C ASP A 87 3.37 -4.74 13.82
N ASP A 88 2.82 -5.62 14.65
CA ASP A 88 1.63 -5.36 15.48
C ASP A 88 1.70 -4.03 16.22
N ALA A 89 2.87 -3.68 16.73
CA ALA A 89 3.05 -2.45 17.48
C ALA A 89 2.93 -1.19 16.61
N ILE A 90 3.43 -1.21 15.37
CA ILE A 90 3.36 -0.04 14.48
C ILE A 90 2.02 0.04 13.75
N GLU A 91 1.31 -1.07 13.60
CA GLU A 91 -0.05 -1.08 13.05
C GLU A 91 -1.02 -0.19 13.84
N ASN A 92 -0.76 0.02 15.12
CA ASN A 92 -1.52 0.95 15.95
C ASN A 92 -1.59 2.38 15.37
N CYS A 93 -0.65 2.74 14.49
CA CYS A 93 -0.59 4.04 13.84
C CYS A 93 -0.89 3.97 12.33
N ASN A 94 -1.46 2.86 11.85
CA ASN A 94 -1.88 2.73 10.46
C ASN A 94 -2.84 3.87 10.09
N ASP A 95 -2.69 4.37 8.85
CA ASP A 95 -3.46 5.46 8.25
C ASP A 95 -3.16 6.88 8.78
N TRP A 96 -2.36 7.05 9.85
CA TRP A 96 -2.05 8.40 10.34
C TRP A 96 -1.33 9.28 9.30
N PRO A 97 -0.31 8.79 8.56
CA PRO A 97 0.27 9.58 7.47
C PRO A 97 -0.75 9.92 6.39
N LEU A 98 -1.63 8.98 6.04
CA LEU A 98 -2.64 9.22 5.02
C LEU A 98 -3.73 10.19 5.51
N LEU A 99 -4.16 10.12 6.77
CA LEU A 99 -5.05 11.10 7.39
C LEU A 99 -4.46 12.52 7.26
N HIS A 100 -3.16 12.68 7.54
CA HIS A 100 -2.48 13.96 7.32
C HIS A 100 -2.46 14.37 5.83
N ALA A 101 -2.17 13.43 4.92
CA ALA A 101 -2.12 13.67 3.48
C ALA A 101 -3.48 14.01 2.85
N LEU A 102 -4.58 13.72 3.54
CA LEU A 102 -5.95 14.13 3.18
C LEU A 102 -6.27 15.57 3.62
N GLY A 103 -5.51 16.14 4.53
CA GLY A 103 -5.75 17.48 5.09
C GLY A 103 -6.01 17.48 6.60
N GLY A 104 -5.67 16.39 7.28
CA GLY A 104 -5.65 16.29 8.73
C GLY A 104 -4.55 17.14 9.37
N SER A 105 -4.46 17.13 10.69
CA SER A 105 -3.56 18.00 11.47
C SER A 105 -2.07 17.70 11.23
N PRO A 106 -1.19 18.72 11.18
CA PRO A 106 0.26 18.51 11.27
C PRO A 106 0.66 17.75 12.54
N ARG A 107 -0.08 17.91 13.62
CA ARG A 107 0.18 17.22 14.89
C ARG A 107 0.07 15.71 14.76
N THR A 108 -0.88 15.20 13.99
CA THR A 108 -1.03 13.76 13.74
C THR A 108 0.22 13.17 13.07
N LEU A 109 0.79 13.87 12.08
CA LEU A 109 2.04 13.47 11.45
C LEU A 109 3.23 13.50 12.42
N GLU A 110 3.35 14.54 13.25
CA GLU A 110 4.40 14.63 14.29
C GLU A 110 4.32 13.47 15.27
N LEU A 111 3.12 13.13 15.73
CA LEU A 111 2.89 12.00 16.63
C LEU A 111 3.24 10.67 15.98
N PHE A 112 2.82 10.48 14.71
CA PHE A 112 3.22 9.30 13.93
C PHE A 112 4.75 9.18 13.82
N GLN A 113 5.43 10.24 13.41
CA GLN A 113 6.90 10.22 13.28
C GLN A 113 7.58 9.89 14.60
N ARG A 114 7.07 10.41 15.72
CA ARG A 114 7.59 10.09 17.06
C ARG A 114 7.33 8.62 17.42
N ALA A 115 6.13 8.10 17.16
CA ALA A 115 5.79 6.69 17.37
C ALA A 115 6.68 5.78 16.51
N TYR A 116 6.86 6.10 15.23
CA TYR A 116 7.68 5.31 14.32
C TYR A 116 9.16 5.25 14.74
N GLU A 117 9.76 6.40 15.09
CA GLU A 117 11.13 6.44 15.61
C GLU A 117 11.25 5.73 16.96
N GLY A 118 10.21 5.82 17.80
CA GLY A 118 10.12 5.09 19.06
C GLY A 118 10.05 3.58 18.84
N HIS A 119 9.18 3.15 17.94
CA HIS A 119 9.01 1.76 17.54
C HIS A 119 10.33 1.11 17.07
N LEU A 120 11.03 1.78 16.15
CA LEU A 120 12.32 1.26 15.66
C LEU A 120 13.34 1.08 16.78
N ARG A 121 13.40 2.02 17.75
CA ARG A 121 14.29 1.87 18.91
C ARG A 121 13.84 0.78 19.86
N GLN A 122 12.54 0.74 20.19
CA GLN A 122 11.95 -0.23 21.09
C GLN A 122 12.22 -1.65 20.64
N TYR A 123 11.91 -1.97 19.39
CA TYR A 123 12.04 -3.33 18.85
C TYR A 123 13.45 -3.69 18.38
N THR A 124 14.32 -2.73 18.14
CA THR A 124 15.77 -3.00 18.02
C THR A 124 16.37 -3.46 19.35
N LEU A 125 15.81 -2.99 20.48
CA LEU A 125 16.25 -3.36 21.82
C LEU A 125 15.54 -4.59 22.38
N ALA A 126 14.32 -4.88 21.94
CA ALA A 126 13.56 -6.06 22.34
C ALA A 126 14.28 -7.32 21.84
N ARG A 127 14.50 -8.26 22.75
CA ARG A 127 15.31 -9.47 22.51
C ARG A 127 14.58 -10.69 23.04
N THR A 128 14.85 -11.81 22.38
CA THR A 128 14.43 -13.12 22.85
C THR A 128 15.59 -14.10 22.82
N SER A 129 15.66 -15.00 23.79
CA SER A 129 16.64 -16.09 23.79
C SER A 129 16.13 -17.32 23.05
N GLN A 130 14.85 -17.44 22.82
CA GLN A 130 14.19 -18.62 22.26
C GLN A 130 14.13 -18.58 20.74
N VAL A 131 13.90 -17.41 20.14
CA VAL A 131 13.92 -17.24 18.69
C VAL A 131 15.33 -16.83 18.23
N PRO A 132 16.10 -17.74 17.64
CA PRO A 132 17.52 -17.48 17.34
C PRO A 132 17.77 -16.27 16.45
N MET A 133 16.85 -15.97 15.51
CA MET A 133 16.98 -14.83 14.59
C MET A 133 16.75 -13.48 15.27
N ALA A 134 16.01 -13.44 16.38
CA ALA A 134 15.71 -12.22 17.13
C ALA A 134 16.55 -12.07 18.42
N ARG A 135 17.55 -12.93 18.62
CA ARG A 135 18.40 -12.94 19.84
C ARG A 135 19.10 -11.61 20.14
N ASP A 136 19.46 -10.86 19.09
CA ASP A 136 20.15 -9.58 19.21
C ASP A 136 19.24 -8.37 18.98
N GLY A 137 17.95 -8.59 18.94
CA GLY A 137 16.89 -7.64 18.64
C GLY A 137 16.01 -8.10 17.48
N MET A 138 14.76 -7.65 17.47
CA MET A 138 13.78 -8.01 16.43
C MET A 138 14.01 -7.22 15.14
N TYR A 139 14.63 -6.06 15.22
CA TYR A 139 15.07 -5.29 14.07
C TYR A 139 16.59 -5.26 13.97
N TYR A 140 17.07 -5.40 12.76
CA TYR A 140 18.44 -5.16 12.37
C TYR A 140 18.44 -4.17 11.21
N ARG A 141 19.26 -3.13 11.28
CA ARG A 141 19.24 -2.04 10.28
C ARG A 141 17.85 -1.41 10.11
N GLU A 142 17.07 -1.35 11.16
CA GLU A 142 15.73 -0.76 11.18
C GLU A 142 14.69 -1.49 10.29
N PHE A 143 14.93 -2.76 10.01
CA PHE A 143 14.02 -3.65 9.29
C PHE A 143 13.97 -5.00 10.02
N PRO A 144 12.86 -5.75 9.95
CA PRO A 144 12.78 -7.05 10.61
C PRO A 144 13.94 -7.97 10.26
N VAL A 145 14.40 -8.77 11.23
CA VAL A 145 15.56 -9.65 11.01
C VAL A 145 15.26 -10.75 10.01
N ALA A 146 14.14 -11.45 10.16
CA ALA A 146 13.57 -12.37 9.18
C ALA A 146 12.10 -12.59 9.55
N MET A 147 11.19 -12.17 8.70
CA MET A 147 9.73 -12.33 8.86
C MET A 147 9.10 -12.63 7.51
N ASP A 148 7.89 -13.17 7.53
CA ASP A 148 7.13 -13.33 6.31
C ASP A 148 6.59 -11.99 5.79
N TRP A 149 6.18 -11.99 4.50
CA TRP A 149 5.78 -10.75 3.85
C TRP A 149 4.38 -10.27 4.21
N LEU A 150 3.57 -11.04 4.88
CA LEU A 150 2.33 -10.51 5.44
C LEU A 150 2.67 -9.49 6.53
N HIS A 151 3.39 -9.93 7.56
CA HIS A 151 3.78 -9.10 8.71
C HIS A 151 4.75 -7.98 8.34
N ASN A 152 5.72 -8.22 7.45
CA ASN A 152 6.56 -7.14 6.92
C ASN A 152 5.75 -6.05 6.21
N ALA A 153 4.74 -6.41 5.43
CA ALA A 153 3.90 -5.45 4.71
C ALA A 153 3.00 -4.64 5.65
N GLU A 154 2.45 -5.29 6.69
CA GLU A 154 1.66 -4.65 7.74
C GLU A 154 2.49 -3.56 8.42
N GLY A 155 3.66 -3.89 8.93
CA GLY A 155 4.57 -2.94 9.56
C GLY A 155 5.09 -1.83 8.63
N LEU A 156 5.14 -2.07 7.32
CA LEU A 156 5.61 -1.10 6.33
C LEU A 156 4.51 -0.20 5.76
N THR A 157 3.24 -0.50 5.97
CA THR A 157 2.14 0.25 5.36
C THR A 157 2.20 1.74 5.71
N ALA A 158 2.24 2.06 7.01
CA ALA A 158 2.31 3.45 7.46
C ALA A 158 3.63 4.14 7.04
N PHE A 159 4.74 3.40 7.02
CA PHE A 159 6.03 3.90 6.53
C PHE A 159 5.98 4.27 5.04
N ASN A 160 5.43 3.41 4.20
CA ASN A 160 5.32 3.68 2.76
C ASN A 160 4.45 4.91 2.48
N LEU A 161 3.36 5.09 3.22
CA LEU A 161 2.47 6.24 3.11
C LEU A 161 3.09 7.54 3.63
N LEU A 162 4.10 7.46 4.50
CA LEU A 162 4.84 8.65 5.00
C LEU A 162 5.47 9.45 3.85
N GLY A 163 5.86 8.78 2.76
CA GLY A 163 6.37 9.44 1.54
C GLY A 163 5.41 10.43 0.91
N LEU A 164 4.10 10.26 1.12
CA LEU A 164 3.09 11.22 0.67
C LEU A 164 3.15 12.56 1.44
N CYS A 165 3.71 12.55 2.65
CA CYS A 165 3.76 13.70 3.55
C CYS A 165 5.11 14.39 3.56
N THR A 166 6.19 13.62 3.70
CA THR A 166 7.56 14.13 3.93
C THR A 166 8.60 13.44 3.05
N PRO A 167 8.48 13.52 1.71
CA PRO A 167 9.42 12.85 0.80
C PRO A 167 10.86 13.38 0.92
N HIS A 168 11.05 14.58 1.51
CA HIS A 168 12.36 15.21 1.69
C HIS A 168 13.03 14.87 3.03
N ASP A 169 12.33 14.18 3.94
CA ASP A 169 12.95 13.77 5.20
C ASP A 169 14.18 12.87 4.92
N PRO A 170 15.39 13.24 5.36
CA PRO A 170 16.60 12.48 5.05
C PRO A 170 16.58 11.05 5.62
N ARG A 171 15.92 10.84 6.77
CA ARG A 171 15.78 9.51 7.38
C ARG A 171 14.84 8.64 6.57
N PHE A 172 13.70 9.20 6.15
CA PHE A 172 12.77 8.51 5.27
C PHE A 172 13.47 8.08 3.97
N ARG A 173 14.16 9.01 3.29
CA ARG A 173 14.90 8.73 2.05
C ARG A 173 15.93 7.61 2.23
N GLN A 174 16.76 7.70 3.26
CA GLN A 174 17.79 6.71 3.56
C GLN A 174 17.18 5.32 3.82
N ARG A 175 16.04 5.25 4.54
CA ARG A 175 15.35 3.99 4.84
C ARG A 175 14.73 3.38 3.60
N VAL A 176 14.02 4.17 2.80
CA VAL A 176 13.40 3.70 1.54
C VAL A 176 14.42 3.02 0.64
N GLU A 177 15.56 3.67 0.39
CA GLU A 177 16.62 3.09 -0.43
C GLU A 177 17.24 1.85 0.23
N ARG A 178 17.49 1.88 1.54
CA ARG A 178 18.06 0.76 2.28
C ARG A 178 17.17 -0.46 2.25
N PHE A 179 15.88 -0.30 2.50
CA PHE A 179 14.93 -1.42 2.54
C PHE A 179 14.76 -2.07 1.17
N ALA A 180 14.70 -1.28 0.10
CA ALA A 180 14.65 -1.81 -1.25
C ALA A 180 15.91 -2.61 -1.61
N ARG A 181 17.11 -2.18 -1.16
CA ARG A 181 18.39 -2.85 -1.43
C ARG A 181 18.50 -4.26 -0.84
N PHE A 182 17.68 -4.59 0.18
CA PHE A 182 17.62 -5.94 0.71
C PHE A 182 17.07 -6.96 -0.30
N TYR A 183 16.43 -6.49 -1.39
CA TYR A 183 15.81 -7.33 -2.43
C TYR A 183 16.39 -7.12 -3.83
N THR A 184 17.05 -6.00 -4.11
CA THR A 184 17.63 -5.73 -5.44
C THR A 184 19.03 -6.33 -5.64
N GLY A 185 19.55 -7.03 -4.65
CA GLY A 185 20.88 -7.66 -4.70
C GLY A 185 22.04 -6.75 -4.32
N ASP A 186 21.77 -5.49 -3.93
CA ASP A 186 22.80 -4.51 -3.59
C ASP A 186 23.40 -4.71 -2.18
N ASP A 187 22.76 -5.48 -1.31
CA ASP A 187 23.24 -5.80 0.02
C ASP A 187 23.67 -7.27 0.14
N PRO A 188 24.97 -7.57 0.14
CA PRO A 188 25.45 -8.95 0.22
C PRO A 188 25.18 -9.61 1.58
N GLN A 189 24.83 -8.85 2.62
CA GLN A 189 24.46 -9.38 3.93
C GLN A 189 22.98 -9.73 4.03
N ALA A 190 22.18 -9.33 3.03
CA ALA A 190 20.76 -9.63 2.94
C ALA A 190 20.41 -10.19 1.55
N PRO A 191 20.93 -11.39 1.19
CA PRO A 191 20.73 -11.96 -0.15
C PRO A 191 19.33 -12.58 -0.27
N ASN A 192 18.27 -11.77 -0.11
CA ASN A 192 16.89 -12.26 -0.12
C ASN A 192 16.41 -12.71 -1.51
N TYR A 193 17.02 -12.21 -2.58
CA TYR A 193 16.58 -12.44 -3.96
C TYR A 193 17.64 -13.15 -4.80
N ASP A 194 17.20 -14.05 -5.68
CA ASP A 194 18.04 -14.66 -6.70
C ASP A 194 17.69 -14.05 -8.07
N PRO A 195 18.60 -13.25 -8.67
CA PRO A 195 18.35 -12.58 -9.94
C PRO A 195 18.34 -13.53 -11.15
N GLN A 196 18.99 -14.70 -11.07
CA GLN A 196 19.02 -15.67 -12.17
C GLN A 196 17.69 -16.42 -12.25
N GLN A 197 17.18 -16.85 -11.10
CA GLN A 197 15.91 -17.56 -11.02
C GLN A 197 14.72 -16.61 -10.88
N ARG A 198 14.95 -15.34 -10.55
CA ARG A 198 13.90 -14.34 -10.27
C ARG A 198 12.94 -14.85 -9.19
N VAL A 199 13.51 -15.26 -8.07
CA VAL A 199 12.79 -15.74 -6.89
C VAL A 199 13.24 -15.02 -5.63
N ILE A 200 12.34 -14.73 -4.73
CA ILE A 200 12.63 -14.42 -3.35
C ILE A 200 12.90 -15.76 -2.65
N ARG A 201 14.05 -15.88 -1.98
CA ARG A 201 14.64 -17.18 -1.62
C ARG A 201 13.94 -17.92 -0.49
N SER A 202 13.12 -17.20 0.27
CA SER A 202 12.36 -17.77 1.37
C SER A 202 11.07 -16.95 1.60
N LEU A 203 10.10 -17.55 2.26
CA LEU A 203 8.97 -16.80 2.82
C LEU A 203 9.44 -15.86 3.94
N PHE A 204 10.37 -16.33 4.81
CA PHE A 204 10.99 -15.51 5.84
C PHE A 204 12.20 -14.76 5.30
N ASN A 205 12.05 -13.45 5.19
CA ASN A 205 13.05 -12.55 4.67
C ASN A 205 13.23 -11.34 5.59
N GLY A 206 14.42 -10.79 5.61
CA GLY A 206 14.70 -9.63 6.43
C GLY A 206 16.03 -8.96 6.11
N SER A 207 16.43 -8.03 6.97
CA SER A 207 17.67 -7.30 6.83
C SER A 207 18.93 -8.15 7.10
N ARG A 208 18.77 -9.36 7.64
CA ARG A 208 19.85 -10.37 7.78
C ARG A 208 19.83 -11.43 6.69
N GLY A 209 18.99 -11.27 5.67
CA GLY A 209 18.82 -12.23 4.60
C GLY A 209 17.69 -13.24 4.85
N PRO A 210 17.52 -14.20 3.93
CA PRO A 210 16.46 -15.19 3.99
C PRO A 210 16.76 -16.28 5.03
N LEU A 211 15.71 -16.83 5.64
CA LEU A 211 15.83 -18.04 6.45
C LEU A 211 15.78 -19.28 5.53
N LEU A 212 16.93 -19.92 5.32
CA LEU A 212 17.10 -21.05 4.36
C LEU A 212 17.10 -22.41 5.06
N ARG A 213 16.31 -22.57 6.10
CA ARG A 213 16.00 -23.83 6.77
C ARG A 213 14.50 -23.93 7.02
N PRO A 214 13.94 -25.09 7.30
CA PRO A 214 12.58 -25.19 7.80
C PRO A 214 12.42 -24.28 9.04
N ALA A 215 11.30 -23.55 9.13
CA ALA A 215 10.94 -22.84 10.33
C ALA A 215 10.60 -23.83 11.46
N THR A 216 10.63 -23.36 12.68
CA THR A 216 10.15 -24.09 13.85
C THR A 216 8.92 -23.38 14.41
N PRO A 217 8.10 -24.03 15.24
CA PRO A 217 6.99 -23.33 15.89
C PRO A 217 7.42 -22.09 16.68
N LEU A 218 8.63 -22.09 17.23
CA LEU A 218 9.19 -20.94 17.95
C LEU A 218 9.52 -19.75 17.03
N ASP A 219 9.84 -20.00 15.77
CA ASP A 219 10.08 -18.91 14.80
C ASP A 219 8.79 -18.12 14.53
N TRP A 220 7.62 -18.74 14.72
CA TRP A 220 6.30 -18.12 14.55
C TRP A 220 5.74 -17.57 15.86
N ALA A 221 5.74 -18.39 16.91
CA ALA A 221 5.11 -18.10 18.18
C ALA A 221 6.00 -17.27 19.13
N GLY A 222 7.32 -17.32 18.95
CA GLY A 222 8.27 -16.62 19.82
C GLY A 222 8.25 -17.08 21.27
N ASP A 223 8.57 -16.16 22.16
CA ASP A 223 8.60 -16.41 23.61
C ASP A 223 7.19 -16.50 24.20
N PRO A 224 6.94 -17.37 25.17
CA PRO A 224 5.66 -17.40 25.86
C PRO A 224 5.41 -16.11 26.65
N ILE A 225 4.18 -15.63 26.58
CA ILE A 225 3.70 -14.51 27.38
C ILE A 225 2.68 -15.01 28.40
N GLU A 226 3.04 -14.99 29.67
CA GLU A 226 2.16 -15.38 30.76
C GLU A 226 1.25 -14.22 31.18
N ILE A 227 0.21 -13.94 30.37
CA ILE A 227 -0.78 -12.93 30.66
C ILE A 227 -2.17 -13.56 30.68
N ALA A 228 -2.92 -13.32 31.74
CA ALA A 228 -4.28 -13.83 31.86
C ALA A 228 -5.18 -13.34 30.72
N GLY A 229 -5.80 -14.28 30.02
CA GLY A 229 -6.70 -14.00 28.90
C GLY A 229 -6.01 -13.73 27.56
N ARG A 230 -4.72 -13.95 27.44
CA ARG A 230 -3.93 -13.87 26.23
C ARG A 230 -4.50 -14.72 25.11
N PHE A 231 -4.71 -15.98 25.40
CA PHE A 231 -5.27 -16.95 24.46
C PHE A 231 -6.80 -17.00 24.61
N ARG A 232 -7.50 -16.14 23.87
CA ARG A 232 -8.96 -16.07 23.91
C ARG A 232 -9.59 -16.84 22.74
N PRO A 233 -10.82 -17.38 22.90
CA PRO A 233 -11.61 -17.79 21.75
C PRO A 233 -11.77 -16.62 20.79
N GLY A 234 -11.28 -16.80 19.57
CA GLY A 234 -11.26 -15.73 18.55
C GLY A 234 -9.88 -15.52 17.91
N HIS A 235 -8.79 -15.77 18.64
CA HIS A 235 -7.47 -15.95 18.06
C HIS A 235 -7.20 -17.38 17.59
N GLY A 236 -8.09 -18.33 17.89
CA GLY A 236 -7.96 -19.73 17.50
C GLY A 236 -7.30 -20.59 18.58
N GLU A 237 -6.34 -20.07 19.31
CA GLU A 237 -5.60 -20.78 20.36
C GLU A 237 -6.06 -20.36 21.76
N ARG A 238 -6.09 -21.33 22.69
CA ARG A 238 -6.46 -21.12 24.09
C ARG A 238 -5.28 -21.20 25.05
N SER A 239 -4.14 -21.67 24.57
CA SER A 239 -2.89 -21.78 25.31
C SER A 239 -1.68 -21.63 24.39
N TYR A 240 -0.51 -21.37 24.99
CA TYR A 240 0.75 -21.30 24.25
C TYR A 240 1.09 -22.65 23.59
N GLU A 241 0.77 -23.76 24.24
CA GLU A 241 0.96 -25.11 23.69
C GLU A 241 0.08 -25.33 22.43
N GLU A 242 -1.16 -24.86 22.45
CA GLU A 242 -2.03 -24.92 21.25
C GLU A 242 -1.44 -24.08 20.11
N MET A 243 -0.88 -22.90 20.40
CA MET A 243 -0.22 -22.05 19.43
C MET A 243 1.02 -22.71 18.84
N LEU A 244 1.88 -23.32 19.66
CA LEU A 244 3.02 -24.10 19.16
C LEU A 244 2.58 -25.27 18.29
N LEU A 245 1.48 -25.94 18.66
CA LEU A 245 0.89 -27.02 17.87
C LEU A 245 0.36 -26.51 16.54
N HIS A 246 -0.29 -25.36 16.51
CA HIS A 246 -0.79 -24.72 15.30
C HIS A 246 0.35 -24.46 14.31
N PHE A 247 1.46 -23.91 14.79
CA PHE A 247 2.60 -23.57 13.93
C PHE A 247 3.58 -24.73 13.68
N ARG A 248 3.42 -25.89 14.32
CA ARG A 248 4.32 -27.02 14.15
C ARG A 248 4.53 -27.43 12.71
N ASP A 249 3.52 -27.26 11.91
CA ASP A 249 3.46 -27.74 10.53
C ASP A 249 3.68 -26.63 9.50
N TYR A 250 3.76 -25.36 9.92
CA TYR A 250 4.06 -24.19 9.09
C TYR A 250 5.58 -24.01 8.95
N THR A 251 6.26 -25.05 8.53
CA THR A 251 7.73 -25.09 8.52
C THR A 251 8.34 -24.95 7.13
N ASP A 252 7.55 -25.16 6.08
CA ASP A 252 8.04 -25.19 4.70
C ASP A 252 8.12 -23.80 4.07
N ILE A 253 9.09 -23.01 4.52
CA ILE A 253 9.27 -21.61 4.16
C ILE A 253 10.35 -21.36 3.10
N VAL A 254 11.17 -22.38 2.76
CA VAL A 254 12.27 -22.21 1.78
C VAL A 254 11.72 -22.20 0.36
N GLY A 255 11.99 -21.12 -0.37
CA GLY A 255 11.45 -20.87 -1.71
C GLY A 255 10.55 -19.64 -1.74
N ASP A 256 10.04 -19.34 -2.92
CA ASP A 256 9.19 -18.17 -3.17
C ASP A 256 7.70 -18.52 -3.05
N HIS A 257 6.93 -17.60 -2.52
CA HIS A 257 5.49 -17.73 -2.33
C HIS A 257 4.76 -16.50 -2.90
N PRO A 258 3.49 -16.62 -3.33
CA PRO A 258 2.75 -15.49 -3.91
C PRO A 258 2.69 -14.24 -3.02
N GLN A 259 2.65 -14.39 -1.69
CA GLN A 259 2.64 -13.24 -0.80
C GLN A 259 3.95 -12.45 -0.80
N ASN A 260 5.08 -13.03 -1.25
CA ASN A 260 6.33 -12.30 -1.42
C ASN A 260 6.25 -11.20 -2.49
N LEU A 261 5.21 -11.23 -3.36
CA LEU A 261 4.91 -10.14 -4.29
C LEU A 261 4.62 -8.80 -3.58
N LEU A 262 4.29 -8.82 -2.29
CA LEU A 262 4.17 -7.61 -1.47
C LEU A 262 5.50 -6.84 -1.38
N ALA A 263 6.65 -7.52 -1.46
CA ALA A 263 7.98 -6.90 -1.45
C ALA A 263 8.19 -5.87 -2.57
N THR A 264 7.44 -6.00 -3.67
CA THR A 264 7.51 -5.06 -4.79
C THR A 264 7.21 -3.62 -4.37
N SER A 265 6.43 -3.42 -3.32
CA SER A 265 6.09 -2.09 -2.80
C SER A 265 7.30 -1.31 -2.28
N LEU A 266 8.34 -2.00 -1.76
CA LEU A 266 9.58 -1.34 -1.36
C LEU A 266 10.32 -0.73 -2.56
N ALA A 267 10.42 -1.49 -3.64
CA ALA A 267 11.09 -1.02 -4.86
C ALA A 267 10.28 0.08 -5.57
N VAL A 268 8.93 -0.02 -5.58
CA VAL A 268 8.06 1.06 -6.08
C VAL A 268 8.31 2.35 -5.31
N ASN A 269 8.34 2.28 -3.97
CA ASN A 269 8.57 3.45 -3.13
C ASN A 269 9.96 4.07 -3.36
N ALA A 270 10.99 3.24 -3.54
CA ALA A 270 12.34 3.68 -3.87
C ALA A 270 12.42 4.34 -5.27
N TRP A 271 11.75 3.77 -6.26
CA TRP A 271 11.67 4.37 -7.59
C TRP A 271 10.93 5.71 -7.59
N LEU A 272 9.79 5.80 -6.91
CA LEU A 272 9.01 7.04 -6.76
C LEU A 272 9.83 8.18 -6.12
N LEU A 273 10.76 7.81 -5.23
CA LEU A 273 11.60 8.75 -4.51
C LEU A 273 12.84 9.18 -5.29
N THR A 274 13.47 8.25 -6.01
CA THR A 274 14.80 8.44 -6.61
C THR A 274 14.80 8.56 -8.11
N GLY A 275 13.78 8.03 -8.79
CA GLY A 275 13.75 7.87 -10.25
C GLY A 275 14.73 6.82 -10.77
N ASP A 276 15.37 6.02 -9.90
CA ASP A 276 16.33 5.00 -10.31
C ASP A 276 15.64 3.79 -10.93
N ASP A 277 15.80 3.62 -12.24
CA ASP A 277 15.15 2.56 -13.01
C ASP A 277 15.51 1.14 -12.57
N ARG A 278 16.58 0.93 -11.80
CA ARG A 278 16.90 -0.40 -11.25
C ARG A 278 15.76 -0.96 -10.41
N TYR A 279 15.12 -0.14 -9.60
CA TYR A 279 13.98 -0.54 -8.77
C TYR A 279 12.77 -0.91 -9.62
N ARG A 280 12.46 -0.10 -10.62
CA ARG A 280 11.39 -0.38 -11.58
C ARG A 280 11.66 -1.68 -12.33
N GLN A 281 12.85 -1.87 -12.86
CA GLN A 281 13.22 -3.07 -13.60
C GLN A 281 13.13 -4.32 -12.73
N TRP A 282 13.57 -4.26 -11.47
CA TRP A 282 13.46 -5.37 -10.53
C TRP A 282 12.01 -5.82 -10.35
N VAL A 283 11.07 -4.88 -10.14
CA VAL A 283 9.64 -5.21 -10.02
C VAL A 283 9.12 -5.88 -11.27
N LEU A 284 9.41 -5.31 -12.45
CA LEU A 284 8.90 -5.84 -13.72
C LEU A 284 9.47 -7.24 -14.02
N ASP A 285 10.75 -7.47 -13.77
CA ASP A 285 11.39 -8.78 -13.97
C ASP A 285 10.80 -9.83 -13.03
N TYR A 286 10.61 -9.50 -11.77
CA TYR A 286 10.08 -10.41 -10.76
C TYR A 286 8.61 -10.77 -11.04
N VAL A 287 7.76 -9.78 -11.29
CA VAL A 287 6.34 -10.01 -11.58
C VAL A 287 6.12 -10.70 -12.92
N THR A 288 6.97 -10.41 -13.94
CA THR A 288 6.96 -11.13 -15.22
C THR A 288 7.27 -12.61 -15.03
N ALA A 289 8.21 -12.95 -14.15
CA ALA A 289 8.52 -14.35 -13.84
C ALA A 289 7.32 -15.05 -13.18
N TRP A 290 6.64 -14.39 -12.24
CA TRP A 290 5.41 -14.92 -11.65
C TRP A 290 4.27 -15.07 -12.68
N SER A 291 4.11 -14.11 -13.60
CA SER A 291 3.14 -14.21 -14.71
C SER A 291 3.41 -15.41 -15.61
N ALA A 292 4.69 -15.68 -15.91
CA ALA A 292 5.09 -16.82 -16.72
C ALA A 292 4.80 -18.15 -16.01
N ARG A 293 5.10 -18.23 -14.71
CA ARG A 293 4.81 -19.41 -13.88
C ARG A 293 3.32 -19.68 -13.77
N ALA A 294 2.51 -18.65 -13.52
CA ALA A 294 1.06 -18.78 -13.49
C ALA A 294 0.50 -19.31 -14.83
N ARG A 295 0.99 -18.77 -15.95
CA ARG A 295 0.58 -19.23 -17.29
C ARG A 295 0.93 -20.69 -17.52
N ALA A 296 2.13 -21.12 -17.13
CA ALA A 296 2.58 -22.51 -17.25
C ALA A 296 1.78 -23.44 -16.32
N ASN A 297 1.21 -22.91 -15.24
CA ASN A 297 0.44 -23.65 -14.25
C ASN A 297 -1.09 -23.48 -14.44
N GLY A 298 -1.58 -23.40 -15.66
CA GLY A 298 -3.02 -23.30 -15.95
C GLY A 298 -3.66 -21.97 -15.49
N HIS A 299 -2.90 -20.89 -15.50
CA HIS A 299 -3.27 -19.54 -15.04
C HIS A 299 -3.46 -19.40 -13.53
N ILE A 300 -3.06 -20.36 -12.74
CA ILE A 300 -3.06 -20.29 -11.28
C ILE A 300 -1.64 -20.04 -10.78
N LEU A 301 -1.44 -19.07 -9.91
CA LEU A 301 -0.16 -18.87 -9.24
C LEU A 301 0.19 -20.14 -8.46
N PRO A 302 1.34 -20.77 -8.72
CA PRO A 302 1.76 -21.90 -7.90
C PRO A 302 1.96 -21.41 -6.46
N SER A 303 1.59 -22.24 -5.49
CA SER A 303 1.71 -21.87 -4.08
C SER A 303 3.16 -21.73 -3.62
N LYS A 304 4.10 -22.35 -4.36
CA LYS A 304 5.54 -22.30 -4.08
C LYS A 304 6.39 -22.43 -5.33
N VAL A 305 7.45 -21.65 -5.40
CA VAL A 305 8.53 -21.76 -6.37
C VAL A 305 9.81 -22.12 -5.63
N LEU A 306 10.48 -23.19 -6.06
CA LEU A 306 11.71 -23.66 -5.43
C LEU A 306 12.89 -22.72 -5.71
N PRO A 307 13.99 -22.81 -4.94
CA PRO A 307 15.17 -21.96 -5.14
C PRO A 307 15.82 -22.07 -6.52
N ASP A 308 15.61 -23.17 -7.25
CA ASP A 308 16.06 -23.36 -8.64
C ASP A 308 15.11 -22.77 -9.68
N GLY A 309 14.05 -22.10 -9.25
CA GLY A 309 13.05 -21.47 -10.10
C GLY A 309 11.94 -22.40 -10.61
N SER A 310 12.01 -23.69 -10.31
CA SER A 310 10.97 -24.65 -10.67
C SER A 310 9.75 -24.53 -9.73
N VAL A 311 8.58 -24.90 -10.24
CA VAL A 311 7.40 -25.09 -9.39
C VAL A 311 7.65 -26.32 -8.51
N GLY A 312 7.26 -26.24 -7.23
CA GLY A 312 7.48 -27.32 -6.25
C GLY A 312 6.93 -28.68 -6.68
N PRO A 313 7.00 -29.72 -5.81
CA PRO A 313 6.50 -31.05 -6.14
C PRO A 313 5.11 -31.01 -6.78
N ASP A 314 4.75 -32.01 -7.56
CA ASP A 314 3.58 -32.01 -8.48
C ASP A 314 2.28 -31.42 -7.88
N TRP A 315 2.06 -31.58 -6.60
CA TRP A 315 0.88 -31.06 -5.92
C TRP A 315 0.96 -29.56 -5.59
N TYR A 316 2.14 -28.93 -5.50
CA TYR A 316 2.30 -27.50 -5.20
C TYR A 316 1.77 -26.60 -6.32
N GLY A 317 1.92 -27.02 -7.58
CA GLY A 317 1.39 -26.27 -8.71
C GLY A 317 -0.13 -26.19 -8.71
N ASN A 318 -0.78 -27.25 -8.22
CA ASN A 318 -2.23 -27.40 -8.20
C ASN A 318 -2.87 -26.90 -6.90
N VAL A 319 -2.08 -26.45 -5.93
CA VAL A 319 -2.60 -25.89 -4.68
C VAL A 319 -2.95 -24.42 -4.88
N TYR A 320 -4.11 -24.02 -4.40
CA TYR A 320 -4.60 -22.66 -4.45
C TYR A 320 -5.20 -22.23 -3.11
N GLY A 321 -4.96 -21.00 -2.74
CA GLY A 321 -5.48 -20.47 -1.50
C GLY A 321 -4.56 -20.67 -0.28
N TRP A 322 -3.38 -21.23 -0.49
CA TRP A 322 -2.46 -21.63 0.56
C TRP A 322 -1.40 -20.57 0.82
N GLY A 323 -1.12 -20.35 2.10
CA GLY A 323 -0.13 -19.37 2.57
C GLY A 323 1.24 -19.97 2.84
N PHE A 324 1.55 -20.13 4.12
CA PHE A 324 2.90 -20.43 4.60
C PHE A 324 3.32 -21.88 4.36
N THR A 325 2.45 -22.81 4.71
CA THR A 325 2.66 -24.23 4.51
C THR A 325 1.60 -24.75 3.58
N VAL A 326 2.03 -25.48 2.57
CA VAL A 326 1.11 -26.07 1.62
C VAL A 326 0.58 -27.41 2.09
N PHE A 327 1.26 -28.06 3.04
CA PHE A 327 0.87 -29.36 3.54
C PHE A 327 1.33 -29.58 4.97
N ASP A 328 0.38 -29.92 5.84
CA ASP A 328 0.65 -30.31 7.21
C ASP A 328 1.01 -31.81 7.29
N PRO A 329 2.27 -32.16 7.56
CA PRO A 329 2.68 -33.56 7.60
C PRO A 329 2.08 -34.34 8.78
N ALA A 330 1.62 -33.67 9.83
CA ALA A 330 1.07 -34.35 11.00
C ALA A 330 -0.40 -34.72 10.82
N THR A 331 -1.20 -33.80 10.26
CA THR A 331 -2.62 -34.04 9.97
C THR A 331 -2.86 -34.64 8.59
N GLN A 332 -1.81 -34.69 7.74
CA GLN A 332 -1.89 -35.05 6.33
C GLN A 332 -2.91 -34.18 5.57
N ARG A 333 -3.05 -32.95 5.98
CA ARG A 333 -3.97 -31.97 5.40
C ARG A 333 -3.24 -30.69 5.09
N PRO A 334 -3.74 -29.93 4.13
CA PRO A 334 -3.23 -28.61 3.86
C PRO A 334 -3.52 -27.62 5.01
N ALA A 335 -2.62 -26.68 5.25
CA ALA A 335 -2.85 -25.56 6.14
C ALA A 335 -3.90 -24.60 5.56
N HIS A 336 -4.77 -24.01 6.37
CA HIS A 336 -5.95 -23.25 5.90
C HIS A 336 -5.76 -21.73 5.82
N ARG A 337 -4.53 -21.23 5.69
CA ARG A 337 -4.29 -19.79 5.48
C ARG A 337 -4.27 -19.46 4.00
N ASN A 338 -5.27 -18.70 3.53
CA ASN A 338 -5.27 -18.18 2.17
C ASN A 338 -4.61 -16.80 2.12
N THR A 339 -3.35 -16.75 1.73
CA THR A 339 -2.61 -15.50 1.49
C THR A 339 -2.25 -15.28 0.02
N VAL A 340 -2.66 -16.18 -0.88
CA VAL A 340 -2.40 -16.03 -2.33
C VAL A 340 -2.97 -14.72 -2.87
N TYR A 341 -4.13 -14.27 -2.36
CA TYR A 341 -4.76 -13.02 -2.77
C TYR A 341 -3.88 -11.79 -2.55
N LEU A 342 -2.93 -11.83 -1.62
CA LEU A 342 -1.97 -10.75 -1.39
C LEU A 342 -1.05 -10.52 -2.59
N GLY A 343 -0.82 -11.55 -3.39
CA GLY A 343 -0.01 -11.46 -4.61
C GLY A 343 -0.53 -10.45 -5.64
N VAL A 344 -1.81 -10.05 -5.58
CA VAL A 344 -2.37 -9.00 -6.45
C VAL A 344 -1.55 -7.72 -6.42
N VAL A 345 -0.98 -7.37 -5.25
CA VAL A 345 -0.18 -6.15 -5.06
C VAL A 345 1.00 -6.09 -6.04
N GLY A 346 1.67 -7.20 -6.29
CA GLY A 346 2.76 -7.24 -7.28
C GLY A 346 2.30 -6.88 -8.69
N PHE A 347 1.14 -7.39 -9.10
CA PHE A 347 0.57 -7.11 -10.44
C PHE A 347 0.06 -5.68 -10.55
N LEU A 348 -0.55 -5.13 -9.49
CA LEU A 348 -0.92 -3.71 -9.42
C LEU A 348 0.32 -2.82 -9.53
N ASN A 349 1.38 -3.12 -8.79
CA ASN A 349 2.65 -2.39 -8.80
C ASN A 349 3.32 -2.44 -10.19
N ALA A 350 3.36 -3.59 -10.85
CA ALA A 350 3.92 -3.72 -12.19
C ALA A 350 3.12 -2.92 -13.22
N THR A 351 1.79 -2.94 -13.13
CA THR A 351 0.91 -2.14 -13.99
C THR A 351 1.14 -0.65 -13.75
N PHE A 352 1.20 -0.22 -12.50
CA PHE A 352 1.46 1.18 -12.14
C PHE A 352 2.80 1.68 -12.71
N LEU A 353 3.86 0.87 -12.62
CA LEU A 353 5.20 1.24 -13.11
C LEU A 353 5.32 1.27 -14.63
N SER A 354 4.57 0.43 -15.33
CA SER A 354 4.71 0.24 -16.78
C SER A 354 3.59 0.86 -17.62
N GLY A 355 2.41 1.07 -17.02
CA GLY A 355 1.18 1.32 -17.76
C GLY A 355 0.65 0.09 -18.52
N ASP A 356 1.32 -1.06 -18.42
CA ASP A 356 0.95 -2.28 -19.16
C ASP A 356 -0.10 -3.10 -18.37
N SER A 357 -1.29 -3.10 -18.90
CA SER A 357 -2.42 -3.83 -18.31
C SER A 357 -2.33 -5.35 -18.46
N GLN A 358 -1.35 -5.91 -19.19
CA GLN A 358 -1.17 -7.36 -19.31
C GLN A 358 -0.84 -8.01 -17.94
N TYR A 359 -0.23 -7.26 -17.03
CA TYR A 359 -0.02 -7.73 -15.65
C TYR A 359 -1.36 -8.01 -14.94
N LEU A 360 -2.35 -7.14 -15.13
CA LEU A 360 -3.69 -7.36 -14.57
C LEU A 360 -4.40 -8.55 -15.22
N ASP A 361 -4.12 -8.86 -16.49
CA ASP A 361 -4.70 -10.02 -17.17
C ASP A 361 -4.25 -11.35 -16.54
N THR A 362 -3.05 -11.40 -15.95
CA THR A 362 -2.60 -12.56 -15.19
C THR A 362 -3.54 -12.83 -14.00
N TRP A 363 -3.87 -11.78 -13.27
CA TRP A 363 -4.76 -11.89 -12.12
C TRP A 363 -6.21 -12.21 -12.51
N ARG A 364 -6.74 -11.57 -13.55
CA ARG A 364 -8.09 -11.87 -14.09
C ARG A 364 -8.22 -13.33 -14.45
N ARG A 365 -7.25 -13.86 -15.22
CA ARG A 365 -7.24 -15.25 -15.64
C ARG A 365 -7.15 -16.22 -14.47
N GLN A 366 -6.45 -15.86 -13.40
CA GLN A 366 -6.44 -16.66 -12.18
C GLN A 366 -7.83 -16.75 -11.57
N ILE A 367 -8.52 -15.62 -11.40
CA ILE A 367 -9.88 -15.58 -10.85
C ILE A 367 -10.85 -16.36 -11.76
N ASP A 368 -10.73 -16.20 -13.07
CA ASP A 368 -11.52 -16.95 -14.05
C ASP A 368 -11.27 -18.46 -13.93
N ALA A 369 -10.00 -18.87 -13.84
CA ALA A 369 -9.62 -20.28 -13.71
C ALA A 369 -10.17 -20.92 -12.43
N VAL A 370 -10.17 -20.17 -11.31
CA VAL A 370 -10.78 -20.61 -10.06
C VAL A 370 -12.32 -20.72 -10.20
N ASN A 371 -12.96 -19.72 -10.77
CA ASN A 371 -14.42 -19.69 -10.92
C ASN A 371 -14.95 -20.73 -11.92
N GLN A 372 -14.14 -21.14 -12.91
CA GLN A 372 -14.47 -22.25 -13.83
C GLN A 372 -14.57 -23.60 -13.13
N GLN A 373 -14.04 -23.75 -11.92
CA GLN A 373 -14.14 -24.96 -11.09
C GLN A 373 -15.44 -25.00 -10.28
N SER A 374 -16.41 -24.16 -10.61
CA SER A 374 -17.73 -24.14 -9.97
C SER A 374 -18.47 -25.47 -10.15
N ARG A 375 -19.34 -25.79 -9.18
CA ARG A 375 -20.23 -26.95 -9.24
C ARG A 375 -21.65 -26.54 -8.85
N VAL A 376 -22.64 -27.29 -9.28
CA VAL A 376 -24.01 -27.08 -8.88
C VAL A 376 -24.34 -27.98 -7.70
N VAL A 377 -24.82 -27.40 -6.59
CA VAL A 377 -25.29 -28.11 -5.41
C VAL A 377 -26.70 -27.60 -5.11
N ASP A 378 -27.66 -28.48 -5.00
CA ASP A 378 -29.07 -28.14 -4.77
C ASP A 378 -29.63 -27.07 -5.74
N GLY A 379 -29.22 -27.17 -7.02
CA GLY A 379 -29.65 -26.25 -8.07
C GLY A 379 -29.00 -24.88 -8.05
N GLN A 380 -28.06 -24.63 -7.13
CA GLN A 380 -27.33 -23.35 -7.01
C GLN A 380 -25.85 -23.51 -7.36
N PRO A 381 -25.22 -22.56 -8.08
CA PRO A 381 -23.81 -22.58 -8.35
C PRO A 381 -23.01 -22.36 -7.05
N GLN A 382 -21.93 -23.12 -6.91
CA GLN A 382 -20.98 -23.03 -5.80
C GLN A 382 -19.57 -22.91 -6.37
N TYR A 383 -18.79 -21.98 -5.87
CA TYR A 383 -17.45 -21.64 -6.35
C TYR A 383 -16.41 -21.96 -5.28
N PRO A 384 -15.31 -22.63 -5.64
CA PRO A 384 -14.29 -22.99 -4.67
C PRO A 384 -13.45 -21.77 -4.22
N ARG A 385 -12.83 -21.91 -3.05
CA ARG A 385 -11.86 -20.93 -2.51
C ARG A 385 -10.47 -21.53 -2.37
N MET A 386 -10.37 -22.84 -2.33
CA MET A 386 -9.14 -23.57 -2.04
C MET A 386 -9.02 -24.80 -2.93
N CYS A 387 -7.77 -25.20 -3.21
CA CYS A 387 -7.45 -26.46 -3.90
C CYS A 387 -6.25 -27.13 -3.22
N ASN A 388 -6.29 -28.46 -3.13
CA ASN A 388 -5.21 -29.30 -2.63
C ASN A 388 -5.07 -30.59 -3.45
N ALA A 389 -4.29 -31.55 -2.97
CA ALA A 389 -4.11 -32.84 -3.61
C ALA A 389 -5.42 -33.63 -3.81
N ASP A 390 -6.43 -33.42 -2.93
CA ASP A 390 -7.74 -34.05 -3.00
C ASP A 390 -8.73 -33.29 -3.91
N GLY A 391 -8.31 -32.14 -4.48
CA GLY A 391 -9.11 -31.32 -5.37
C GLY A 391 -9.61 -30.02 -4.74
N TRP A 392 -10.61 -29.42 -5.39
CA TRP A 392 -11.19 -28.13 -4.98
C TRP A 392 -12.14 -28.27 -3.80
N TYR A 393 -12.08 -27.35 -2.83
CA TYR A 393 -12.89 -27.35 -1.62
C TYR A 393 -13.19 -25.91 -1.12
N ASP A 394 -13.86 -25.77 0.03
CA ASP A 394 -14.40 -24.50 0.54
C ASP A 394 -15.29 -23.78 -0.48
N PHE A 395 -16.33 -24.48 -0.93
CA PHE A 395 -17.26 -23.96 -1.93
C PHE A 395 -18.26 -22.98 -1.31
N ARG A 396 -18.48 -21.84 -2.00
CA ARG A 396 -19.36 -20.76 -1.58
C ARG A 396 -20.30 -20.34 -2.71
N PRO A 397 -21.48 -19.77 -2.40
CA PRO A 397 -22.48 -19.40 -3.42
C PRO A 397 -22.05 -18.20 -4.29
N THR A 398 -21.04 -17.43 -3.88
CA THR A 398 -20.55 -16.27 -4.63
C THR A 398 -19.28 -16.63 -5.40
N PRO A 399 -19.06 -16.09 -6.61
CA PRO A 399 -17.78 -16.22 -7.31
C PRO A 399 -16.61 -15.72 -6.47
N ALA A 400 -15.41 -16.25 -6.72
CA ALA A 400 -14.17 -15.66 -6.19
C ALA A 400 -13.92 -14.31 -6.87
N ASP A 401 -13.57 -13.30 -6.08
CA ASP A 401 -13.39 -11.92 -6.51
C ASP A 401 -12.18 -11.23 -5.86
N PHE A 402 -11.31 -11.99 -5.24
CA PHE A 402 -10.13 -11.48 -4.54
C PHE A 402 -9.28 -10.54 -5.41
N GLY A 403 -9.09 -9.30 -4.96
CA GLY A 403 -8.30 -8.27 -5.65
C GLY A 403 -8.95 -7.68 -6.91
N LEU A 404 -10.17 -8.11 -7.28
CA LEU A 404 -10.86 -7.55 -8.46
C LEU A 404 -11.28 -6.09 -8.26
N LEU A 405 -11.63 -5.69 -7.05
CA LEU A 405 -11.99 -4.29 -6.75
C LEU A 405 -10.79 -3.37 -6.95
N GLU A 406 -9.64 -3.71 -6.39
CA GLU A 406 -8.39 -2.97 -6.52
C GLU A 406 -7.94 -2.89 -8.00
N LEU A 407 -8.04 -3.99 -8.71
CA LEU A 407 -7.73 -4.07 -10.13
C LEU A 407 -8.68 -3.20 -10.97
N ALA A 408 -9.98 -3.27 -10.70
CA ALA A 408 -10.99 -2.47 -11.39
C ALA A 408 -10.78 -0.96 -11.17
N CYS A 409 -10.47 -0.57 -9.93
CA CYS A 409 -10.22 0.82 -9.58
C CYS A 409 -8.86 1.35 -10.10
N LEU A 410 -7.90 0.48 -10.41
CA LEU A 410 -6.68 0.88 -11.10
C LEU A 410 -6.90 1.08 -12.61
N ALA A 411 -7.62 0.14 -13.24
CA ALA A 411 -7.79 0.08 -14.69
C ALA A 411 -8.98 0.90 -15.21
N TRP A 412 -10.05 1.03 -14.44
CA TRP A 412 -11.32 1.68 -14.80
C TRP A 412 -11.94 1.16 -16.12
N ARG A 413 -11.74 -0.12 -16.43
CA ARG A 413 -12.37 -0.76 -17.58
C ARG A 413 -13.78 -1.23 -17.24
N PRO A 414 -14.77 -1.04 -18.12
CA PRO A 414 -16.14 -1.48 -17.86
C PRO A 414 -16.25 -2.97 -17.51
N SER A 415 -15.48 -3.83 -18.19
CA SER A 415 -15.46 -5.28 -17.92
C SER A 415 -14.93 -5.64 -16.54
N ASP A 416 -14.05 -4.83 -15.95
CA ASP A 416 -13.49 -5.06 -14.63
C ASP A 416 -14.43 -4.56 -13.53
N LEU A 417 -15.21 -3.52 -13.83
CA LEU A 417 -16.16 -2.93 -12.90
C LEU A 417 -17.44 -3.78 -12.74
N GLU A 418 -17.81 -4.57 -13.75
CA GLU A 418 -19.03 -5.38 -13.73
C GLU A 418 -19.07 -6.38 -12.57
N PRO A 419 -18.02 -7.22 -12.32
CA PRO A 419 -18.03 -8.18 -11.22
C PRO A 419 -18.12 -7.55 -9.83
N VAL A 420 -17.63 -6.32 -9.67
CA VAL A 420 -17.57 -5.58 -8.40
C VAL A 420 -18.58 -4.45 -8.31
N ALA A 421 -19.49 -4.37 -9.26
CA ALA A 421 -20.45 -3.27 -9.39
C ALA A 421 -21.41 -3.13 -8.18
N SER A 422 -21.53 -4.14 -7.33
CA SER A 422 -22.31 -4.07 -6.08
C SER A 422 -21.63 -3.27 -4.95
N HIS A 423 -20.34 -2.94 -5.10
CA HIS A 423 -19.63 -2.14 -4.09
C HIS A 423 -20.29 -0.76 -3.93
N GLU A 424 -20.59 -0.36 -2.70
CA GLU A 424 -21.41 0.84 -2.40
C GLU A 424 -20.84 2.14 -3.02
N TRP A 425 -19.51 2.33 -2.99
CA TRP A 425 -18.88 3.47 -3.63
C TRP A 425 -19.04 3.48 -5.17
N LEU A 426 -18.94 2.31 -5.81
CA LEU A 426 -19.18 2.18 -7.26
C LEU A 426 -20.63 2.40 -7.63
N GLN A 427 -21.58 2.04 -6.75
CA GLN A 427 -23.00 2.39 -6.91
C GLN A 427 -23.22 3.91 -6.90
N PHE A 428 -22.54 4.61 -5.97
CA PHE A 428 -22.57 6.07 -5.92
C PHE A 428 -21.99 6.69 -7.21
N LEU A 429 -20.78 6.30 -7.65
CA LEU A 429 -20.17 6.80 -8.88
C LEU A 429 -21.00 6.54 -10.13
N ALA A 430 -21.83 5.50 -10.13
CA ALA A 430 -22.78 5.18 -11.19
C ALA A 430 -24.12 5.92 -11.05
N GLY A 431 -24.28 6.81 -10.07
CA GLY A 431 -25.51 7.59 -9.82
C GLY A 431 -26.67 6.78 -9.23
N ARG A 432 -26.44 5.54 -8.78
CA ARG A 432 -27.50 4.65 -8.23
C ARG A 432 -27.71 4.81 -6.73
N ASP A 433 -26.77 5.41 -6.02
CA ASP A 433 -26.82 5.63 -4.57
C ASP A 433 -26.32 7.04 -4.20
N PRO A 434 -27.08 8.09 -4.49
CA PRO A 434 -26.65 9.47 -4.29
C PRO A 434 -26.41 9.84 -2.82
N ASP A 435 -27.01 9.13 -1.88
CA ASP A 435 -26.92 9.41 -0.43
C ASP A 435 -25.73 8.72 0.23
N TRP A 436 -24.99 7.87 -0.51
CA TRP A 436 -23.84 7.14 0.03
C TRP A 436 -22.78 8.06 0.68
N PRO A 437 -22.38 9.22 0.11
CA PRO A 437 -21.34 10.04 0.71
C PRO A 437 -21.62 10.44 2.15
N GLU A 438 -22.82 10.92 2.42
CA GLU A 438 -23.20 11.32 3.78
C GLU A 438 -23.32 10.10 4.71
N ARG A 439 -23.92 9.03 4.23
CA ARG A 439 -24.08 7.79 5.00
C ARG A 439 -22.72 7.19 5.41
N ALA A 440 -21.77 7.12 4.48
CA ALA A 440 -20.44 6.61 4.72
C ALA A 440 -19.67 7.48 5.74
N LEU A 441 -19.69 8.81 5.56
CA LEU A 441 -19.04 9.73 6.49
C LEU A 441 -19.63 9.68 7.91
N ARG A 442 -20.96 9.57 8.03
CA ARG A 442 -21.60 9.42 9.35
C ARG A 442 -21.23 8.10 10.02
N ARG A 443 -21.15 7.01 9.24
CA ARG A 443 -20.68 5.70 9.73
C ARG A 443 -19.25 5.78 10.24
N ASP A 444 -18.33 6.38 9.49
CA ASP A 444 -16.93 6.49 9.88
C ASP A 444 -16.77 7.43 11.10
N LEU A 445 -17.51 8.53 11.15
CA LEU A 445 -17.51 9.43 12.30
C LEU A 445 -18.02 8.73 13.59
N GLU A 446 -19.06 7.93 13.47
CA GLU A 446 -19.56 7.14 14.60
C GLU A 446 -18.53 6.10 15.05
N GLN A 447 -17.84 5.46 14.12
CA GLN A 447 -16.75 4.54 14.45
C GLN A 447 -15.59 5.24 15.17
N VAL A 448 -15.20 6.44 14.74
CA VAL A 448 -14.21 7.26 15.47
C VAL A 448 -14.65 7.50 16.91
N ARG A 449 -15.90 7.92 17.11
CA ARG A 449 -16.46 8.19 18.45
C ARG A 449 -16.47 6.94 19.32
N GLN A 450 -16.87 5.79 18.76
CA GLN A 450 -16.88 4.50 19.45
C GLN A 450 -15.47 4.04 19.83
N ARG A 451 -14.48 4.24 18.95
CA ARG A 451 -13.08 3.91 19.22
C ARG A 451 -12.50 4.80 20.31
N VAL A 452 -12.78 6.11 20.28
CA VAL A 452 -12.36 7.02 21.35
C VAL A 452 -13.05 6.66 22.68
N ALA A 453 -14.33 6.34 22.67
CA ALA A 453 -15.02 5.87 23.88
C ALA A 453 -14.42 4.57 24.42
N GLY A 454 -14.08 3.63 23.53
CA GLY A 454 -13.41 2.38 23.88
C GLY A 454 -12.02 2.60 24.45
N LEU A 455 -11.25 3.52 23.88
CA LEU A 455 -9.93 3.93 24.36
C LEU A 455 -10.01 4.50 25.80
N VAL A 456 -10.99 5.35 26.07
CA VAL A 456 -11.20 5.90 27.43
C VAL A 456 -11.60 4.82 28.44
N ALA A 457 -12.39 3.85 28.00
CA ALA A 457 -12.88 2.76 28.83
C ALA A 457 -11.90 1.56 28.96
N ASP A 458 -10.79 1.56 28.23
CA ASP A 458 -9.84 0.45 28.21
C ASP A 458 -9.16 0.26 29.59
N PRO A 459 -9.40 -0.88 30.28
CA PRO A 459 -8.83 -1.14 31.60
C PRO A 459 -7.40 -1.69 31.54
N SER A 460 -6.86 -1.94 30.34
CA SER A 460 -5.56 -2.59 30.18
C SER A 460 -4.41 -1.68 30.67
N THR A 461 -3.36 -2.32 31.16
CA THR A 461 -2.12 -1.66 31.61
C THR A 461 -0.97 -2.08 30.70
N PRO A 462 0.18 -1.40 30.71
CA PRO A 462 1.35 -1.81 29.93
C PRO A 462 1.76 -3.28 30.16
N ASP A 463 1.59 -3.80 31.38
CA ASP A 463 1.97 -5.17 31.74
C ASP A 463 0.98 -6.24 31.22
N THR A 464 -0.23 -5.82 30.86
CA THR A 464 -1.30 -6.73 30.42
C THR A 464 -1.69 -6.55 28.96
N ARG A 465 -1.17 -5.51 28.31
CA ARG A 465 -1.49 -5.18 26.92
C ARG A 465 -0.49 -5.82 25.97
N LEU A 466 -0.97 -6.53 24.98
CA LEU A 466 -0.17 -6.98 23.86
C LEU A 466 0.02 -5.88 22.83
N SER A 467 0.92 -6.07 21.87
CA SER A 467 1.32 -5.04 20.92
C SER A 467 0.17 -4.58 20.02
N ASP A 468 -0.74 -5.45 19.63
CA ASP A 468 -1.90 -5.13 18.78
C ASP A 468 -3.21 -4.86 19.55
N ASP A 469 -3.27 -5.11 20.84
CA ASP A 469 -4.50 -4.95 21.64
C ASP A 469 -5.15 -3.57 21.51
N SER A 470 -4.33 -2.52 21.35
CA SER A 470 -4.80 -1.16 21.19
C SER A 470 -5.24 -0.81 19.76
N LEU A 471 -4.84 -1.60 18.74
CA LEU A 471 -5.17 -1.35 17.33
C LEU A 471 -6.68 -1.18 17.09
N ARG A 472 -7.51 -1.95 17.78
CA ARG A 472 -8.98 -1.86 17.71
C ARG A 472 -9.53 -0.47 18.05
N PHE A 473 -8.76 0.35 18.76
CA PHE A 473 -9.13 1.71 19.16
C PHE A 473 -8.47 2.79 18.29
N ASN A 474 -7.66 2.41 17.28
CA ASN A 474 -7.05 3.39 16.36
C ASN A 474 -8.14 4.25 15.70
N PRO A 475 -8.19 5.56 15.94
CA PRO A 475 -9.27 6.42 15.49
C PRO A 475 -9.14 6.90 14.04
N ALA A 476 -8.02 6.60 13.36
CA ALA A 476 -7.82 6.99 11.97
C ALA A 476 -8.73 6.17 11.03
N ARG A 477 -9.98 6.61 10.87
CA ARG A 477 -10.95 6.03 9.91
C ARG A 477 -11.02 6.92 8.69
N ILE A 478 -10.43 6.47 7.59
CA ILE A 478 -10.20 7.27 6.38
C ILE A 478 -10.85 6.67 5.13
N ASP A 479 -11.48 5.51 5.23
CA ASP A 479 -11.94 4.74 4.08
C ASP A 479 -12.86 5.56 3.17
N SER A 480 -13.91 6.16 3.75
CA SER A 480 -14.81 7.03 2.98
C SER A 480 -14.15 8.31 2.49
N LEU A 481 -13.18 8.86 3.24
CA LEU A 481 -12.45 10.06 2.83
C LEU A 481 -11.58 9.79 1.59
N VAL A 482 -10.87 8.66 1.55
CA VAL A 482 -10.05 8.29 0.37
C VAL A 482 -10.92 8.14 -0.86
N CYS A 483 -12.02 7.38 -0.76
CA CYS A 483 -12.95 7.19 -1.87
C CYS A 483 -13.53 8.52 -2.36
N GLN A 484 -14.02 9.35 -1.45
CA GLN A 484 -14.73 10.58 -1.79
C GLN A 484 -13.79 11.70 -2.25
N MET A 485 -12.68 11.91 -1.55
CA MET A 485 -11.79 13.03 -1.84
C MET A 485 -10.86 12.73 -3.00
N LEU A 486 -10.33 11.51 -3.08
CA LEU A 486 -9.25 11.16 -4.00
C LEU A 486 -9.71 10.33 -5.20
N GLY A 487 -10.90 9.75 -5.17
CA GLY A 487 -11.36 8.83 -6.21
C GLY A 487 -10.49 7.58 -6.30
N GLY A 488 -10.24 6.93 -5.17
CA GLY A 488 -9.45 5.72 -5.03
C GLY A 488 -9.89 4.87 -3.85
N LEU A 489 -9.21 3.75 -3.64
CA LEU A 489 -9.42 2.89 -2.47
C LEU A 489 -8.33 3.14 -1.43
N PRO A 490 -8.64 2.99 -0.13
CA PRO A 490 -7.60 2.96 0.89
C PRO A 490 -6.64 1.79 0.64
N PRO A 491 -5.31 1.98 0.85
CA PRO A 491 -4.33 0.92 0.57
C PRO A 491 -4.41 -0.28 1.53
N GLY A 492 -5.18 -0.18 2.61
CA GLY A 492 -5.23 -1.21 3.65
C GLY A 492 -3.89 -1.38 4.36
N ASN A 493 -3.65 -2.57 4.92
CA ASN A 493 -2.41 -2.91 5.64
C ASN A 493 -1.50 -3.87 4.86
N ARG A 494 -1.35 -3.69 3.55
CA ARG A 494 -0.55 -4.58 2.68
C ARG A 494 0.73 -3.94 2.15
N GLY A 495 1.12 -2.78 2.67
CA GLY A 495 2.30 -2.04 2.23
C GLY A 495 2.19 -1.43 0.84
N GLN A 496 1.07 -1.58 0.14
CA GLN A 496 0.90 -1.12 -1.23
C GLN A 496 0.89 0.41 -1.33
N PRO A 497 1.29 0.98 -2.50
CA PRO A 497 1.12 2.39 -2.78
C PRO A 497 -0.35 2.80 -2.79
N LEU A 498 -0.61 4.10 -2.55
CA LEU A 498 -1.94 4.66 -2.74
C LEU A 498 -2.24 4.78 -4.23
N PHE A 499 -3.33 4.15 -4.69
CA PHE A 499 -3.84 4.31 -6.05
C PHE A 499 -5.13 5.13 -6.04
N CYS A 500 -5.08 6.32 -6.64
CA CYS A 500 -6.24 7.21 -6.70
C CYS A 500 -6.21 8.10 -7.95
N SER A 501 -7.30 8.78 -8.22
CA SER A 501 -7.43 9.62 -9.42
C SER A 501 -6.96 11.05 -9.22
N LEU A 502 -7.05 11.56 -7.99
CA LEU A 502 -6.66 12.94 -7.65
C LEU A 502 -5.88 12.97 -6.34
N ARG A 503 -5.06 14.01 -6.21
CA ARG A 503 -4.42 14.41 -4.96
C ARG A 503 -4.40 15.92 -4.84
N TYR A 504 -4.43 16.42 -3.62
CA TYR A 504 -4.47 17.85 -3.31
C TYR A 504 -3.27 18.28 -2.51
N PHE A 505 -2.91 19.57 -2.64
CA PHE A 505 -1.85 20.19 -1.86
C PHE A 505 -2.27 21.59 -1.46
N ASP A 506 -1.89 22.00 -0.25
CA ASP A 506 -2.02 23.37 0.25
C ASP A 506 -0.73 24.15 -0.05
N PRO A 507 -0.73 25.06 -1.03
CA PRO A 507 0.46 25.84 -1.39
C PRO A 507 0.85 26.85 -0.32
N ALA A 508 -0.09 27.32 0.52
CA ALA A 508 0.18 28.32 1.55
C ALA A 508 1.06 27.76 2.66
N THR A 509 0.88 26.48 3.00
CA THR A 509 1.65 25.79 4.04
C THR A 509 2.66 24.78 3.47
N ARG A 510 2.75 24.65 2.13
CA ARG A 510 3.57 23.68 1.42
C ARG A 510 3.39 22.26 1.97
N ARG A 511 2.15 21.79 2.03
CA ARG A 511 1.83 20.45 2.55
C ARG A 511 0.88 19.68 1.65
N ALA A 512 0.90 18.36 1.78
CA ALA A 512 -0.11 17.48 1.21
C ALA A 512 -1.49 17.70 1.85
N GLY A 513 -2.55 17.45 1.10
CA GLY A 513 -3.93 17.46 1.53
C GLY A 513 -4.66 18.77 1.22
N LEU A 514 -5.97 18.74 1.46
CA LEU A 514 -6.82 19.91 1.29
C LEU A 514 -6.51 20.98 2.34
N PRO A 515 -6.52 22.27 1.96
CA PRO A 515 -6.45 23.37 2.92
C PRO A 515 -7.58 23.32 3.95
N PRO A 516 -7.38 23.88 5.14
CA PRO A 516 -8.43 23.99 6.16
C PRO A 516 -9.70 24.64 5.59
N GLY A 517 -10.86 24.02 5.83
CA GLY A 517 -12.15 24.51 5.37
C GLY A 517 -12.51 24.15 3.93
N VAL A 518 -11.63 23.48 3.18
CA VAL A 518 -11.97 22.95 1.84
C VAL A 518 -12.42 21.51 1.96
N ALA A 519 -13.46 21.15 1.21
CA ALA A 519 -13.94 19.78 1.03
C ALA A 519 -14.01 19.43 -0.46
N ALA A 520 -13.85 18.14 -0.77
CA ALA A 520 -13.84 17.62 -2.13
C ALA A 520 -14.67 16.34 -2.22
N LEU A 521 -15.45 16.20 -3.30
CA LEU A 521 -16.22 14.99 -3.59
C LEU A 521 -16.04 14.60 -5.06
N VAL A 522 -15.45 13.46 -5.29
CA VAL A 522 -15.42 12.81 -6.61
C VAL A 522 -16.79 12.17 -6.84
N GLU A 523 -17.57 12.76 -7.75
CA GLU A 523 -18.97 12.40 -8.02
C GLU A 523 -19.14 11.42 -9.19
N HIS A 524 -18.19 11.45 -10.11
CA HIS A 524 -18.20 10.57 -11.28
C HIS A 524 -16.79 10.28 -11.76
N GLN A 525 -16.56 9.04 -12.19
CA GLN A 525 -15.24 8.59 -12.63
C GLN A 525 -15.35 7.47 -13.66
N THR A 526 -14.53 7.57 -14.70
CA THR A 526 -14.33 6.55 -15.74
C THR A 526 -12.86 6.42 -16.09
N ALA A 527 -12.52 5.62 -17.09
CA ALA A 527 -11.15 5.55 -17.63
C ALA A 527 -10.62 6.92 -18.11
N HIS A 528 -11.50 7.79 -18.64
CA HIS A 528 -11.10 9.03 -19.31
C HIS A 528 -11.73 10.30 -18.74
N GLN A 529 -12.65 10.19 -17.82
CA GLN A 529 -13.38 11.33 -17.26
C GLN A 529 -13.38 11.28 -15.75
N LEU A 530 -13.36 12.44 -15.13
CA LEU A 530 -13.42 12.62 -13.69
C LEU A 530 -14.21 13.89 -13.38
N THR A 531 -15.16 13.80 -12.45
CA THR A 531 -15.92 14.95 -11.96
C THR A 531 -15.71 15.08 -10.45
N VAL A 532 -15.27 16.25 -10.01
CA VAL A 532 -15.08 16.58 -8.60
C VAL A 532 -15.74 17.88 -8.23
N THR A 533 -16.50 17.89 -7.15
CA THR A 533 -17.04 19.12 -6.54
C THR A 533 -16.11 19.58 -5.43
N LEU A 534 -15.69 20.85 -5.49
CA LEU A 534 -14.90 21.53 -4.47
C LEU A 534 -15.75 22.58 -3.76
N VAL A 535 -15.65 22.65 -2.44
CA VAL A 535 -16.38 23.63 -1.61
C VAL A 535 -15.46 24.26 -0.57
N ASN A 536 -15.44 25.58 -0.49
CA ASN A 536 -14.86 26.31 0.64
C ASN A 536 -15.96 26.56 1.68
N THR A 537 -15.89 25.85 2.79
CA THR A 537 -16.89 25.94 3.87
C THR A 537 -16.72 27.20 4.75
N LEU A 538 -15.64 27.96 4.56
CA LEU A 538 -15.36 29.17 5.34
C LEU A 538 -16.03 30.39 4.70
N ALA A 539 -16.76 31.14 5.49
CA ALA A 539 -17.53 32.31 5.03
C ALA A 539 -16.67 33.56 4.81
N THR A 540 -15.42 33.61 5.30
CA THR A 540 -14.64 34.85 5.35
C THR A 540 -13.24 34.73 4.75
N GLN A 541 -12.76 33.54 4.43
CA GLN A 541 -11.38 33.34 4.00
C GLN A 541 -11.33 32.60 2.65
N PRO A 542 -10.65 33.16 1.64
CA PRO A 542 -10.38 32.41 0.42
C PRO A 542 -9.39 31.28 0.68
N ARG A 543 -9.39 30.27 -0.19
CA ARG A 543 -8.46 29.15 -0.14
C ARG A 543 -7.88 28.90 -1.53
N GLU A 544 -6.60 28.56 -1.54
CA GLU A 544 -5.92 28.08 -2.75
C GLU A 544 -5.48 26.62 -2.54
N LEU A 545 -5.59 25.83 -3.58
CA LEU A 545 -5.07 24.47 -3.60
C LEU A 545 -4.44 24.14 -4.96
N LEU A 546 -3.52 23.19 -4.96
CA LEU A 546 -3.03 22.55 -6.16
C LEU A 546 -3.67 21.16 -6.25
N LEU A 547 -4.16 20.84 -7.44
CA LEU A 547 -4.81 19.58 -7.77
C LEU A 547 -3.93 18.83 -8.77
N GLN A 548 -3.61 17.57 -8.46
CA GLN A 548 -2.76 16.68 -9.25
C GLN A 548 -3.55 15.45 -9.69
N GLY A 549 -3.32 14.97 -10.92
CA GLY A 549 -3.85 13.69 -11.38
C GLY A 549 -3.01 12.53 -10.84
N GLY A 550 -3.66 11.61 -10.09
CA GLY A 550 -3.01 10.48 -9.45
C GLY A 550 -2.33 10.81 -8.12
N ALA A 551 -1.99 9.77 -7.35
CA ALA A 551 -1.31 9.93 -6.07
C ALA A 551 0.12 10.48 -6.23
N TYR A 552 0.79 10.14 -7.32
CA TYR A 552 2.19 10.44 -7.59
C TYR A 552 2.38 11.28 -8.88
N GLY A 553 1.30 11.86 -9.41
CA GLY A 553 1.33 12.65 -10.65
C GLY A 553 1.37 11.82 -11.93
N GLU A 554 1.09 10.52 -11.83
CA GLU A 554 1.12 9.54 -12.91
C GLU A 554 -0.01 9.74 -13.94
N HIS A 555 -1.06 10.46 -13.57
CA HIS A 555 -2.17 10.75 -14.48
C HIS A 555 -2.07 12.18 -15.02
N ARG A 556 -2.42 12.36 -16.28
CA ARG A 556 -2.48 13.67 -16.91
C ARG A 556 -3.91 14.16 -17.01
N LEU A 557 -4.20 15.30 -16.39
CA LEU A 557 -5.43 16.04 -16.62
C LEU A 557 -5.23 16.86 -17.88
N THR A 558 -6.01 16.60 -18.93
CA THR A 558 -5.81 17.21 -20.25
C THR A 558 -6.70 18.41 -20.51
N SER A 559 -7.84 18.47 -19.81
CA SER A 559 -8.73 19.64 -19.86
C SER A 559 -9.57 19.73 -18.59
N VAL A 560 -10.10 20.93 -18.32
CA VAL A 560 -11.05 21.20 -17.23
C VAL A 560 -12.21 22.07 -17.73
N ALA A 561 -13.43 21.69 -17.35
CA ALA A 561 -14.61 22.54 -17.44
C ALA A 561 -15.09 22.87 -16.01
N LEU A 562 -15.51 24.12 -15.80
CA LEU A 562 -16.07 24.59 -14.53
C LEU A 562 -17.60 24.63 -14.69
N ASP A 563 -18.31 23.83 -13.91
CA ASP A 563 -19.74 23.62 -14.02
C ASP A 563 -20.15 23.28 -15.47
N ASP A 564 -21.02 24.06 -16.09
CA ASP A 564 -21.47 23.87 -17.47
C ASP A 564 -20.74 24.75 -18.51
N ASN A 565 -19.62 25.38 -18.07
CA ASN A 565 -18.81 26.18 -18.99
C ASN A 565 -18.02 25.29 -19.99
N PRO A 566 -17.61 25.83 -21.12
CA PRO A 566 -16.74 25.11 -22.07
C PRO A 566 -15.42 24.65 -21.40
N ALA A 567 -14.98 23.46 -21.75
CA ALA A 567 -13.70 22.96 -21.28
C ALA A 567 -12.52 23.75 -21.88
N ARG A 568 -11.51 24.03 -21.06
CA ARG A 568 -10.21 24.56 -21.49
C ARG A 568 -9.12 23.50 -21.38
N PRO A 569 -8.13 23.49 -22.27
CA PRO A 569 -7.01 22.57 -22.16
C PRO A 569 -6.15 22.87 -20.91
N LEU A 570 -5.46 21.87 -20.42
CA LEU A 570 -4.46 21.94 -19.35
C LEU A 570 -3.12 21.46 -19.89
N ALA A 571 -2.07 22.23 -19.65
CA ALA A 571 -0.69 21.89 -20.02
C ALA A 571 0.13 21.49 -18.79
N ASP A 572 -0.11 22.14 -17.66
CA ASP A 572 0.66 21.95 -16.43
C ASP A 572 0.37 20.60 -15.73
N PRO A 573 1.33 20.07 -14.97
CA PRO A 573 1.12 18.88 -14.13
C PRO A 573 0.16 19.10 -12.97
N PHE A 574 -0.09 20.35 -12.62
CA PHE A 574 -0.94 20.76 -11.49
C PHE A 574 -1.93 21.83 -11.93
N LEU A 575 -3.17 21.69 -11.52
CA LEU A 575 -4.17 22.74 -11.63
C LEU A 575 -4.19 23.57 -10.35
N ARG A 576 -3.94 24.86 -10.46
CA ARG A 576 -4.17 25.82 -9.37
C ARG A 576 -5.64 26.21 -9.31
N VAL A 577 -6.26 26.04 -8.14
CA VAL A 577 -7.66 26.41 -7.90
C VAL A 577 -7.71 27.37 -6.72
N ARG A 578 -8.44 28.49 -6.92
CA ARG A 578 -8.76 29.46 -5.87
C ARG A 578 -10.26 29.45 -5.63
N LEU A 579 -10.65 29.21 -4.38
CA LEU A 579 -12.04 29.25 -3.92
C LEU A 579 -12.24 30.52 -3.07
N GLU A 580 -13.13 31.39 -3.49
CA GLU A 580 -13.54 32.53 -2.68
C GLU A 580 -14.36 32.06 -1.46
N PRO A 581 -14.53 32.90 -0.43
CA PRO A 581 -15.26 32.55 0.79
C PRO A 581 -16.68 32.07 0.50
N GLY A 582 -17.07 30.89 1.06
CA GLY A 582 -18.42 30.35 0.90
C GLY A 582 -18.77 29.96 -0.56
N CYS A 583 -17.76 29.74 -1.41
CA CYS A 583 -17.95 29.40 -2.80
C CYS A 583 -17.64 27.93 -3.08
N GLY A 584 -18.22 27.40 -4.15
CA GLY A 584 -17.95 26.02 -4.60
C GLY A 584 -18.39 25.83 -6.04
N ALA A 585 -17.79 24.83 -6.71
CA ALA A 585 -18.11 24.48 -8.07
C ALA A 585 -17.76 23.03 -8.36
N THR A 586 -18.31 22.53 -9.46
CA THR A 586 -18.00 21.21 -10.01
C THR A 586 -16.99 21.34 -11.14
N LEU A 587 -15.88 20.62 -11.04
CA LEU A 587 -14.82 20.54 -12.03
C LEU A 587 -14.95 19.22 -12.79
N LYS A 588 -15.06 19.30 -14.12
CA LYS A 588 -15.16 18.13 -15.02
C LYS A 588 -13.86 18.03 -15.80
N PHE A 589 -13.11 16.96 -15.62
CA PHE A 589 -11.81 16.72 -16.25
C PHE A 589 -11.88 15.64 -17.33
N GLN A 590 -11.03 15.80 -18.36
CA GLN A 590 -10.54 14.69 -19.16
C GLN A 590 -9.20 14.24 -18.57
N ILE A 591 -9.02 12.93 -18.43
CA ILE A 591 -7.86 12.32 -17.79
C ILE A 591 -7.25 11.23 -18.68
N ASN A 592 -5.93 11.26 -18.84
CA ASN A 592 -5.13 10.17 -19.37
C ASN A 592 -4.41 9.49 -18.22
N ARG A 593 -4.71 8.21 -18.00
CA ARG A 593 -4.11 7.45 -16.91
C ARG A 593 -2.72 6.96 -17.29
N PHE A 594 -1.79 6.97 -16.34
CA PHE A 594 -0.39 6.52 -16.50
C PHE A 594 0.34 7.19 -17.68
N ASP A 595 0.04 8.46 -17.94
CA ASP A 595 0.58 9.26 -19.07
C ASP A 595 1.77 10.15 -18.64
N ARG A 596 2.22 10.04 -17.40
CA ARG A 596 3.36 10.78 -16.83
C ARG A 596 4.20 9.89 -15.91
N PRO A 597 5.51 10.18 -15.79
CA PRO A 597 6.33 9.56 -14.76
C PRO A 597 5.79 9.91 -13.37
N ALA A 598 5.58 8.88 -12.56
CA ALA A 598 5.18 9.04 -11.17
C ALA A 598 6.36 9.45 -10.29
N THR A 599 6.10 10.23 -9.23
CA THR A 599 7.13 10.66 -8.28
C THR A 599 6.51 11.08 -6.95
N LEU A 600 7.29 10.94 -5.87
CA LEU A 600 6.94 11.49 -4.55
C LEU A 600 7.22 13.00 -4.42
N HIS A 601 7.93 13.61 -5.37
CA HIS A 601 8.23 15.04 -5.32
C HIS A 601 6.96 15.88 -5.29
N ALA A 602 6.91 16.83 -4.35
CA ALA A 602 5.78 17.74 -4.21
C ALA A 602 5.72 18.76 -5.38
N PRO A 603 4.57 19.41 -5.62
CA PRO A 603 4.43 20.38 -6.70
C PRO A 603 5.47 21.49 -6.70
N TRP A 604 5.81 22.02 -5.54
CA TRP A 604 6.80 23.10 -5.38
C TRP A 604 8.25 22.69 -5.65
N ASP A 605 8.55 21.39 -5.69
CA ASP A 605 9.87 20.88 -6.02
C ASP A 605 10.06 20.69 -7.53
N ARG A 606 8.96 20.74 -8.29
CA ARG A 606 8.94 20.57 -9.74
C ARG A 606 8.80 21.89 -10.50
N LEU A 607 8.56 22.97 -9.78
CA LEU A 607 8.37 24.31 -10.34
C LEU A 607 9.67 25.14 -10.30
N ASP A 608 10.69 24.68 -9.59
CA ASP A 608 12.05 25.22 -9.56
C ASP A 608 12.94 24.48 -10.56
#